data_a9add63aa750835fe2ceacbcc0c31577
#
_entry.id   a9add63aa750835fe2ceacbcc0c31577
#
_cell.length_a   1.000
_cell.length_b   1.000
_cell.length_c   1.000
_cell.angle_alpha   90.00
_cell.angle_beta   90.00
_cell.angle_gamma   90.00
#
_symmetry.space_group_name_H-M   'P 1'
#
loop_
_entity.id
_entity.type
_entity.pdbx_description
1 polymer ?
#
loop_
_entity_poly.entity_id
_entity_poly.type
_entity_poly.pdbx_seq_one_letter_code
_entity_poly.pdbx_strand_id
1 'polypeptide(L)'
;MVLENVRKLVLKRSHTPRKLSTFEVIFANIKNRASITKYQNKDVPLDVLEKILLAGIFAPSAGNFQPWEFIIVRNKETKEHLTAACFDQAWMTHAPVMVVVCINMRLASSVYGERGEKLYGIQDTAAACENILLSAQSLGLGSCWIGAFSEAKVSLAIESPEYVRPCAIITLGWPAEEPPPMQRHPLDEVVHFEKFGETPLNKRARPHHIA
;
A
#
# COMPACT_ATOMS: atom_id res chain seq x y z
N MET A 1 -45.26 6.00 -21.24
CA MET A 1 -45.82 6.05 -19.86
C MET A 1 -44.94 5.35 -18.83
N VAL A 2 -44.42 4.13 -19.05
CA VAL A 2 -43.54 3.45 -18.06
C VAL A 2 -42.13 4.09 -17.95
N LEU A 3 -41.52 4.53 -19.06
CA LEU A 3 -40.22 5.18 -19.09
C LEU A 3 -40.21 6.60 -18.50
N GLU A 4 -41.35 7.30 -18.50
CA GLU A 4 -41.46 8.63 -17.92
C GLU A 4 -41.58 8.59 -16.39
N ASN A 5 -42.17 7.53 -15.85
CA ASN A 5 -42.23 7.31 -14.41
C ASN A 5 -40.88 6.90 -13.80
N VAL A 6 -40.05 6.18 -14.55
CA VAL A 6 -38.66 5.84 -14.10
C VAL A 6 -37.78 7.09 -14.08
N ARG A 7 -37.93 8.02 -15.05
CA ARG A 7 -37.19 9.30 -15.03
C ARG A 7 -37.61 10.20 -13.86
N LYS A 8 -38.92 10.20 -13.46
CA LYS A 8 -39.38 10.96 -12.29
C LYS A 8 -38.95 10.37 -10.95
N LEU A 9 -38.71 9.05 -10.87
CA LEU A 9 -38.17 8.41 -9.64
C LEU A 9 -36.68 8.71 -9.43
N VAL A 10 -35.92 8.91 -10.51
CA VAL A 10 -34.50 9.24 -10.44
C VAL A 10 -34.27 10.71 -10.03
N LEU A 11 -35.23 11.60 -10.17
CA LEU A 11 -35.10 13.04 -9.92
C LEU A 11 -35.60 13.51 -8.54
N LYS A 12 -36.16 12.62 -7.70
CA LYS A 12 -36.39 12.92 -6.27
C LYS A 12 -35.22 12.47 -5.40
N ARG A 13 -34.01 12.97 -5.65
CA ARG A 13 -32.95 12.93 -4.65
C ARG A 13 -33.31 13.93 -3.55
N SER A 14 -33.70 13.41 -2.39
CA SER A 14 -33.78 14.21 -1.17
C SER A 14 -32.40 14.85 -0.94
N HIS A 15 -32.33 16.17 -0.79
CA HIS A 15 -31.10 16.95 -0.62
C HIS A 15 -30.48 16.81 0.78
N THR A 16 -30.85 15.81 1.54
CA THR A 16 -30.17 15.48 2.80
C THR A 16 -28.96 14.60 2.47
N PRO A 17 -27.71 15.04 2.71
CA PRO A 17 -26.55 14.21 2.47
C PRO A 17 -26.67 12.94 3.32
N ARG A 18 -26.75 11.78 2.65
CA ARG A 18 -26.78 10.48 3.35
C ARG A 18 -25.48 10.31 4.11
N LYS A 19 -25.57 10.13 5.43
CA LYS A 19 -24.39 9.80 6.26
C LYS A 19 -23.86 8.42 5.81
N LEU A 20 -22.59 8.38 5.37
CA LEU A 20 -21.93 7.13 5.00
C LEU A 20 -21.77 6.23 6.23
N SER A 21 -21.95 4.93 6.06
CA SER A 21 -21.60 3.93 7.07
C SER A 21 -20.09 3.87 7.26
N THR A 22 -19.61 3.35 8.39
CA THR A 22 -18.18 3.13 8.63
C THR A 22 -17.55 2.26 7.55
N PHE A 23 -18.26 1.22 7.10
CA PHE A 23 -17.79 0.37 6.00
C PHE A 23 -17.60 1.17 4.70
N GLU A 24 -18.58 2.00 4.32
CA GLU A 24 -18.50 2.82 3.09
C GLU A 24 -17.31 3.78 3.13
N VAL A 25 -17.00 4.38 4.29
CA VAL A 25 -15.85 5.26 4.47
C VAL A 25 -14.54 4.49 4.32
N ILE A 26 -14.38 3.36 5.02
CA ILE A 26 -13.17 2.54 4.96
C ILE A 26 -12.98 1.98 3.55
N PHE A 27 -14.05 1.44 2.95
CA PHE A 27 -13.97 0.86 1.61
C PHE A 27 -13.64 1.90 0.54
N ALA A 28 -14.17 3.13 0.65
CA ALA A 28 -13.82 4.22 -0.25
C ALA A 28 -12.32 4.56 -0.15
N ASN A 29 -11.75 4.60 1.06
CA ASN A 29 -10.33 4.83 1.26
C ASN A 29 -9.47 3.74 0.60
N ILE A 30 -9.81 2.47 0.80
CA ILE A 30 -9.15 1.32 0.18
C ILE A 30 -9.25 1.39 -1.36
N LYS A 31 -10.46 1.66 -1.88
CA LYS A 31 -10.73 1.69 -3.32
C LYS A 31 -10.01 2.83 -4.04
N ASN A 32 -9.91 3.99 -3.39
CA ASN A 32 -9.32 5.20 -3.97
C ASN A 32 -7.80 5.25 -3.82
N ARG A 33 -7.20 4.39 -2.98
CA ARG A 33 -5.75 4.29 -2.90
C ARG A 33 -5.19 3.81 -4.25
N ALA A 34 -4.27 4.56 -4.80
CA ALA A 34 -3.58 4.22 -6.04
C ALA A 34 -2.09 4.59 -5.95
N SER A 35 -1.27 4.00 -6.81
CA SER A 35 0.13 4.37 -6.94
C SER A 35 0.26 5.73 -7.62
N ILE A 36 0.90 6.67 -6.93
CA ILE A 36 1.17 8.03 -7.41
C ILE A 36 2.66 8.16 -7.67
N THR A 37 3.01 8.63 -8.85
CA THR A 37 4.40 8.82 -9.30
C THR A 37 4.75 10.27 -9.60
N LYS A 38 3.77 11.17 -9.62
CA LYS A 38 3.97 12.61 -9.78
C LYS A 38 3.54 13.33 -8.52
N TYR A 39 4.47 14.12 -7.99
CA TYR A 39 4.29 14.85 -6.73
C TYR A 39 4.42 16.35 -6.95
N GLN A 40 3.65 17.11 -6.15
CA GLN A 40 3.83 18.55 -6.05
C GLN A 40 5.16 18.85 -5.35
N ASN A 41 5.78 19.95 -5.71
CA ASN A 41 6.95 20.48 -4.99
C ASN A 41 6.51 21.11 -3.67
N LYS A 42 6.08 20.26 -2.74
CA LYS A 42 5.54 20.64 -1.43
C LYS A 42 5.96 19.62 -0.39
N ASP A 43 6.57 20.08 0.69
CA ASP A 43 7.03 19.21 1.76
C ASP A 43 5.87 18.53 2.50
N VAL A 44 6.15 17.36 3.10
CA VAL A 44 5.23 16.64 3.99
C VAL A 44 5.56 17.03 5.43
N PRO A 45 4.63 17.66 6.16
CA PRO A 45 4.85 18.03 7.55
C PRO A 45 5.17 16.82 8.44
N LEU A 46 5.99 17.03 9.46
CA LEU A 46 6.43 15.95 10.34
C LEU A 46 5.25 15.30 11.09
N ASP A 47 4.31 16.09 11.56
CA ASP A 47 3.10 15.60 12.26
C ASP A 47 2.18 14.75 11.37
N VAL A 48 2.18 15.01 10.04
CA VAL A 48 1.48 14.18 9.06
C VAL A 48 2.21 12.86 8.87
N LEU A 49 3.54 12.92 8.76
CA LEU A 49 4.38 11.73 8.62
C LEU A 49 4.29 10.83 9.86
N GLU A 50 4.31 11.41 11.06
CA GLU A 50 4.13 10.69 12.32
C GLU A 50 2.80 9.91 12.37
N LYS A 51 1.69 10.53 11.93
CA LYS A 51 0.38 9.85 11.84
C LYS A 51 0.41 8.64 10.89
N ILE A 52 1.09 8.78 9.77
CA ILE A 52 1.23 7.71 8.77
C ILE A 52 2.06 6.55 9.34
N LEU A 53 3.18 6.85 9.98
CA LEU A 53 4.05 5.84 10.60
C LEU A 53 3.38 5.18 11.82
N LEU A 54 2.63 5.96 12.59
CA LEU A 54 1.81 5.42 13.69
C LEU A 54 0.82 4.38 13.18
N ALA A 55 0.15 4.61 12.04
CA ALA A 55 -0.72 3.60 11.44
C ALA A 55 0.08 2.34 11.03
N GLY A 56 1.30 2.50 10.54
CA GLY A 56 2.19 1.38 10.19
C GLY A 56 2.45 0.46 11.37
N ILE A 57 2.79 0.99 12.55
CA ILE A 57 3.09 0.18 13.74
C ILE A 57 1.87 -0.52 14.35
N PHE A 58 0.64 -0.17 13.94
CA PHE A 58 -0.59 -0.87 14.32
C PHE A 58 -0.92 -2.05 13.41
N ALA A 59 -0.02 -2.42 12.51
CA ALA A 59 -0.17 -3.65 11.73
C ALA A 59 -0.09 -4.89 12.64
N PRO A 60 -0.76 -6.00 12.29
CA PRO A 60 -0.53 -7.27 12.96
C PRO A 60 0.86 -7.81 12.61
N SER A 61 1.45 -8.59 13.53
CA SER A 61 2.69 -9.30 13.29
C SER A 61 2.68 -10.67 13.94
N ALA A 62 3.45 -11.62 13.42
CA ALA A 62 3.58 -12.95 13.98
C ALA A 62 4.06 -12.87 15.43
N GLY A 63 3.30 -13.47 16.36
CA GLY A 63 3.59 -13.41 17.80
C GLY A 63 3.67 -11.99 18.39
N ASN A 64 3.18 -10.98 17.66
CA ASN A 64 3.29 -9.56 18.03
C ASN A 64 4.74 -9.07 18.18
N PHE A 65 5.67 -9.65 17.42
CA PHE A 65 7.10 -9.29 17.50
C PHE A 65 7.44 -7.95 16.84
N GLN A 66 6.60 -7.45 15.92
CA GLN A 66 6.71 -6.13 15.33
C GLN A 66 8.12 -5.88 14.73
N PRO A 67 8.58 -6.73 13.78
CA PRO A 67 9.98 -6.73 13.33
C PRO A 67 10.30 -5.66 12.30
N TRP A 68 9.40 -4.72 12.07
CA TRP A 68 9.59 -3.62 11.13
C TRP A 68 10.50 -2.53 11.66
N GLU A 69 11.32 -1.99 10.76
CA GLU A 69 12.12 -0.77 10.93
C GLU A 69 11.76 0.20 9.81
N PHE A 70 11.57 1.47 10.13
CA PHE A 70 11.23 2.50 9.15
C PHE A 70 12.34 3.53 9.06
N ILE A 71 12.98 3.65 7.91
CA ILE A 71 14.01 4.65 7.65
C ILE A 71 13.41 5.75 6.79
N ILE A 72 13.35 6.96 7.33
CA ILE A 72 12.78 8.12 6.67
C ILE A 72 13.86 8.87 5.92
N VAL A 73 13.70 9.00 4.60
CA VAL A 73 14.67 9.64 3.73
C VAL A 73 14.06 10.89 3.10
N ARG A 74 14.68 12.04 3.40
CA ARG A 74 14.39 13.36 2.81
C ARG A 74 15.59 13.95 2.11
N ASN A 75 16.81 13.53 2.51
CA ASN A 75 18.04 14.00 1.93
C ASN A 75 18.09 13.68 0.43
N LYS A 76 18.50 14.66 -0.38
CA LYS A 76 18.52 14.56 -1.85
C LYS A 76 19.47 13.46 -2.31
N GLU A 77 20.70 13.44 -1.80
CA GLU A 77 21.73 12.47 -2.18
C GLU A 77 21.30 11.03 -1.86
N THR A 78 20.78 10.79 -0.65
CA THR A 78 20.26 9.48 -0.27
C THR A 78 19.09 9.05 -1.16
N LYS A 79 18.19 9.98 -1.54
CA LYS A 79 17.09 9.68 -2.49
C LYS A 79 17.62 9.32 -3.88
N GLU A 80 18.70 9.97 -4.34
CA GLU A 80 19.36 9.64 -5.61
C GLU A 80 19.97 8.23 -5.57
N HIS A 81 20.65 7.88 -4.47
CA HIS A 81 21.19 6.52 -4.28
C HIS A 81 20.10 5.46 -4.23
N LEU A 82 18.98 5.72 -3.52
CA LEU A 82 17.82 4.82 -3.50
C LEU A 82 17.20 4.67 -4.89
N THR A 83 17.10 5.77 -5.65
CA THR A 83 16.56 5.73 -7.02
C THR A 83 17.44 4.88 -7.94
N ALA A 84 18.75 5.03 -7.87
CA ALA A 84 19.70 4.19 -8.61
C ALA A 84 19.61 2.69 -8.18
N ALA A 85 19.38 2.43 -6.88
CA ALA A 85 19.15 1.08 -6.39
C ALA A 85 17.83 0.47 -6.91
N CYS A 86 16.85 1.29 -7.30
CA CYS A 86 15.55 0.92 -7.85
C CYS A 86 15.51 0.92 -9.38
N PHE A 87 16.62 0.59 -10.04
CA PHE A 87 16.75 0.52 -11.50
C PHE A 87 16.40 1.85 -12.19
N ASP A 88 16.90 2.95 -11.64
CA ASP A 88 16.80 4.32 -12.17
C ASP A 88 15.36 4.80 -12.43
N GLN A 89 14.44 4.46 -11.54
CA GLN A 89 13.08 5.02 -11.57
C GLN A 89 13.11 6.51 -11.20
N ALA A 90 13.56 7.37 -12.13
CA ALA A 90 13.90 8.78 -11.90
C ALA A 90 12.80 9.62 -11.23
N TRP A 91 11.51 9.26 -11.44
CA TRP A 91 10.37 9.93 -10.80
C TRP A 91 10.42 9.89 -9.27
N MET A 92 11.10 8.89 -8.68
CA MET A 92 11.19 8.72 -7.22
C MET A 92 11.87 9.93 -6.55
N THR A 93 12.86 10.54 -7.21
CA THR A 93 13.58 11.72 -6.66
C THR A 93 12.68 12.91 -6.41
N HIS A 94 11.55 13.01 -7.11
CA HIS A 94 10.56 14.09 -6.95
C HIS A 94 9.67 13.89 -5.72
N ALA A 95 9.61 12.70 -5.15
CA ALA A 95 8.88 12.48 -3.90
C ALA A 95 9.56 13.25 -2.75
N PRO A 96 8.83 14.07 -1.98
CA PRO A 96 9.42 14.80 -0.86
C PRO A 96 9.95 13.88 0.24
N VAL A 97 9.35 12.69 0.40
CA VAL A 97 9.73 11.69 1.41
C VAL A 97 9.77 10.31 0.77
N MET A 98 10.78 9.52 1.13
CA MET A 98 10.80 8.07 0.95
C MET A 98 10.86 7.40 2.33
N VAL A 99 10.11 6.32 2.50
CA VAL A 99 10.15 5.44 3.68
C VAL A 99 10.69 4.11 3.24
N VAL A 100 11.90 3.75 3.68
CA VAL A 100 12.42 2.40 3.47
C VAL A 100 11.91 1.53 4.62
N VAL A 101 11.14 0.50 4.28
CA VAL A 101 10.59 -0.46 5.23
C VAL A 101 11.47 -1.68 5.25
N CYS A 102 12.02 -1.98 6.43
CA CYS A 102 12.95 -3.08 6.61
C CYS A 102 12.44 -4.09 7.64
N ILE A 103 12.96 -5.31 7.57
CA ILE A 103 12.80 -6.33 8.62
C ILE A 103 14.03 -6.32 9.51
N ASN A 104 13.84 -6.29 10.81
CA ASN A 104 14.82 -6.69 11.80
C ASN A 104 14.84 -8.22 11.87
N MET A 105 15.77 -8.86 11.16
CA MET A 105 15.83 -10.31 11.02
C MET A 105 16.11 -11.01 12.35
N ARG A 106 16.88 -10.39 13.26
CA ARG A 106 17.13 -10.93 14.59
C ARG A 106 15.84 -11.06 15.39
N LEU A 107 14.98 -10.05 15.30
CA LEU A 107 13.68 -10.04 15.98
C LEU A 107 12.72 -11.04 15.32
N ALA A 108 12.66 -11.05 13.98
CA ALA A 108 11.81 -11.97 13.22
C ALA A 108 12.17 -13.44 13.45
N SER A 109 13.47 -13.78 13.56
CA SER A 109 13.94 -15.15 13.77
C SER A 109 13.93 -15.61 15.22
N SER A 110 13.77 -14.72 16.18
CA SER A 110 13.96 -15.00 17.62
C SER A 110 13.14 -16.17 18.15
N VAL A 111 11.94 -16.41 17.62
CA VAL A 111 11.04 -17.53 17.99
C VAL A 111 10.80 -18.48 16.83
N TYR A 112 10.65 -17.94 15.61
CA TYR A 112 10.25 -18.73 14.45
C TYR A 112 11.41 -19.12 13.52
N GLY A 113 12.66 -18.83 13.91
CA GLY A 113 13.86 -19.14 13.14
C GLY A 113 13.77 -18.67 11.70
N GLU A 114 14.22 -19.51 10.78
CA GLU A 114 14.25 -19.20 9.34
C GLU A 114 12.86 -18.83 8.76
N ARG A 115 11.78 -19.41 9.29
CA ARG A 115 10.42 -19.06 8.84
C ARG A 115 10.03 -17.63 9.23
N GLY A 116 10.53 -17.14 10.38
CA GLY A 116 10.37 -15.75 10.79
C GLY A 116 11.03 -14.80 9.80
N GLU A 117 12.25 -15.09 9.38
CA GLU A 117 13.01 -14.25 8.44
C GLU A 117 12.46 -14.30 7.01
N LYS A 118 12.17 -15.51 6.50
CA LYS A 118 11.86 -15.73 5.10
C LYS A 118 10.37 -15.56 4.76
N LEU A 119 9.48 -15.61 5.74
CA LEU A 119 8.05 -15.50 5.50
C LEU A 119 7.37 -14.49 6.41
N TYR A 120 7.40 -14.71 7.74
CA TYR A 120 6.57 -13.90 8.64
C TYR A 120 6.99 -12.44 8.67
N GLY A 121 8.29 -12.13 8.74
CA GLY A 121 8.77 -10.76 8.70
C GLY A 121 8.41 -10.03 7.40
N ILE A 122 8.37 -10.75 6.26
CA ILE A 122 7.92 -10.18 4.98
C ILE A 122 6.41 -9.87 5.04
N GLN A 123 5.59 -10.79 5.58
CA GLN A 123 4.15 -10.58 5.75
C GLN A 123 3.86 -9.44 6.74
N ASP A 124 4.58 -9.39 7.86
CA ASP A 124 4.45 -8.36 8.89
C ASP A 124 4.76 -6.96 8.32
N THR A 125 5.88 -6.83 7.60
CA THR A 125 6.25 -5.56 6.96
C THR A 125 5.30 -5.18 5.82
N ALA A 126 4.76 -6.15 5.07
CA ALA A 126 3.75 -5.90 4.06
C ALA A 126 2.44 -5.36 4.66
N ALA A 127 2.00 -5.90 5.80
CA ALA A 127 0.85 -5.38 6.53
C ALA A 127 1.09 -3.93 7.02
N ALA A 128 2.29 -3.64 7.53
CA ALA A 128 2.67 -2.28 7.93
C ALA A 128 2.71 -1.32 6.73
N CYS A 129 3.23 -1.75 5.58
CA CYS A 129 3.22 -0.98 4.34
C CYS A 129 1.79 -0.61 3.92
N GLU A 130 0.85 -1.56 3.92
CA GLU A 130 -0.53 -1.28 3.53
C GLU A 130 -1.19 -0.27 4.48
N ASN A 131 -0.97 -0.36 5.79
CA ASN A 131 -1.44 0.64 6.75
C ASN A 131 -0.87 2.03 6.46
N ILE A 132 0.41 2.13 6.11
CA ILE A 132 1.07 3.38 5.70
C ILE A 132 0.39 3.96 4.44
N LEU A 133 0.15 3.14 3.42
CA LEU A 133 -0.47 3.55 2.16
C LEU A 133 -1.90 4.05 2.36
N LEU A 134 -2.70 3.32 3.15
CA LEU A 134 -4.09 3.68 3.47
C LEU A 134 -4.16 4.95 4.31
N SER A 135 -3.24 5.11 5.27
CA SER A 135 -3.16 6.32 6.09
C SER A 135 -2.76 7.54 5.25
N ALA A 136 -1.77 7.39 4.35
CA ALA A 136 -1.40 8.44 3.41
C ALA A 136 -2.59 8.88 2.56
N GLN A 137 -3.32 7.92 1.97
CA GLN A 137 -4.55 8.19 1.19
C GLN A 137 -5.60 8.95 2.01
N SER A 138 -5.84 8.56 3.26
CA SER A 138 -6.82 9.20 4.14
C SER A 138 -6.47 10.64 4.51
N LEU A 139 -5.18 10.97 4.47
CA LEU A 139 -4.64 12.31 4.73
C LEU A 139 -4.45 13.15 3.46
N GLY A 140 -4.88 12.64 2.31
CA GLY A 140 -4.77 13.33 1.01
C GLY A 140 -3.37 13.28 0.38
N LEU A 141 -2.47 12.42 0.86
CA LEU A 141 -1.18 12.20 0.22
C LEU A 141 -1.27 11.10 -0.83
N GLY A 142 -0.46 11.25 -1.87
CA GLY A 142 -0.13 10.19 -2.80
C GLY A 142 1.01 9.33 -2.27
N SER A 143 0.99 8.07 -2.63
CA SER A 143 2.04 7.11 -2.27
C SER A 143 2.26 6.10 -3.38
N CYS A 144 3.46 5.50 -3.44
CA CYS A 144 3.74 4.37 -4.31
C CYS A 144 4.62 3.36 -3.57
N TRP A 145 4.26 2.08 -3.67
CA TRP A 145 5.07 0.96 -3.17
C TRP A 145 6.05 0.52 -4.25
N ILE A 146 7.35 0.60 -3.96
CA ILE A 146 8.43 0.10 -4.80
C ILE A 146 8.95 -1.20 -4.19
N GLY A 147 8.82 -2.32 -4.94
CA GLY A 147 9.35 -3.63 -4.57
C GLY A 147 10.50 -4.09 -5.47
N ALA A 148 10.74 -3.40 -6.59
CA ALA A 148 11.81 -3.72 -7.52
C ALA A 148 13.06 -2.89 -7.21
N PHE A 149 14.02 -3.49 -6.51
CA PHE A 149 15.29 -2.84 -6.17
C PHE A 149 16.40 -3.88 -5.86
N SER A 150 17.63 -3.43 -5.82
CA SER A 150 18.77 -4.18 -5.29
C SER A 150 18.85 -4.00 -3.78
N GLU A 151 18.53 -5.05 -3.00
CA GLU A 151 18.60 -5.01 -1.52
C GLU A 151 19.98 -4.53 -1.03
N ALA A 152 21.06 -5.03 -1.62
CA ALA A 152 22.41 -4.64 -1.23
C ALA A 152 22.70 -3.15 -1.45
N LYS A 153 22.23 -2.56 -2.58
CA LYS A 153 22.41 -1.13 -2.85
C LYS A 153 21.53 -0.28 -1.93
N VAL A 154 20.31 -0.73 -1.62
CA VAL A 154 19.44 -0.04 -0.66
C VAL A 154 20.06 -0.06 0.72
N SER A 155 20.52 -1.24 1.20
CA SER A 155 21.21 -1.36 2.49
C SER A 155 22.42 -0.43 2.59
N LEU A 156 23.22 -0.32 1.52
CA LEU A 156 24.34 0.61 1.46
C LEU A 156 23.88 2.08 1.54
N ALA A 157 22.83 2.44 0.80
CA ALA A 157 22.32 3.82 0.76
C ALA A 157 21.73 4.30 2.09
N ILE A 158 21.20 3.38 2.91
CA ILE A 158 20.63 3.69 4.23
C ILE A 158 21.56 3.28 5.38
N GLU A 159 22.77 2.81 5.07
CA GLU A 159 23.76 2.35 6.05
C GLU A 159 23.20 1.34 7.06
N SER A 160 22.34 0.42 6.59
CA SER A 160 21.71 -0.56 7.46
C SER A 160 22.69 -1.68 7.85
N PRO A 161 22.66 -2.16 9.11
CA PRO A 161 23.42 -3.34 9.49
C PRO A 161 22.87 -4.60 8.80
N GLU A 162 23.67 -5.66 8.71
CA GLU A 162 23.36 -6.91 8.00
C GLU A 162 22.02 -7.54 8.44
N TYR A 163 21.66 -7.39 9.72
CA TYR A 163 20.40 -7.95 10.25
C TYR A 163 19.16 -7.09 9.99
N VAL A 164 19.30 -5.94 9.33
CA VAL A 164 18.19 -5.06 8.92
C VAL A 164 18.06 -5.13 7.40
N ARG A 165 17.08 -5.90 6.94
CA ARG A 165 16.85 -6.20 5.53
C ARG A 165 15.78 -5.30 4.92
N PRO A 166 16.07 -4.53 3.86
CA PRO A 166 15.06 -3.77 3.13
C PRO A 166 14.04 -4.68 2.44
N CYS A 167 12.73 -4.37 2.59
CA CYS A 167 11.63 -5.13 2.01
C CYS A 167 10.77 -4.33 1.05
N ALA A 168 10.67 -3.02 1.28
CA ALA A 168 9.91 -2.12 0.42
C ALA A 168 10.45 -0.70 0.55
N ILE A 169 10.22 0.11 -0.48
CA ILE A 169 10.35 1.57 -0.38
C ILE A 169 8.99 2.18 -0.70
N ILE A 170 8.53 3.10 0.14
CA ILE A 170 7.29 3.83 -0.08
C ILE A 170 7.64 5.29 -0.34
N THR A 171 7.28 5.81 -1.51
CA THR A 171 7.32 7.25 -1.77
C THR A 171 6.06 7.92 -1.24
N LEU A 172 6.19 9.10 -0.65
CA LEU A 172 5.10 9.88 -0.06
C LEU A 172 5.21 11.34 -0.49
N GLY A 173 4.08 11.95 -0.84
CA GLY A 173 4.00 13.36 -1.18
C GLY A 173 2.59 13.80 -1.58
N TRP A 174 2.38 15.08 -1.79
CA TRP A 174 1.11 15.61 -2.28
C TRP A 174 0.98 15.25 -3.76
N PRO A 175 -0.12 14.60 -4.20
CA PRO A 175 -0.25 14.14 -5.58
C PRO A 175 -0.36 15.33 -6.55
N ALA A 176 0.33 15.23 -7.69
CA ALA A 176 0.23 16.16 -8.80
C ALA A 176 -0.49 15.54 -10.01
N GLU A 177 -1.11 14.39 -9.82
CA GLU A 177 -1.86 13.67 -10.85
C GLU A 177 -3.10 13.01 -10.24
N GLU A 178 -4.10 12.74 -11.08
CA GLU A 178 -5.21 11.86 -10.77
C GLU A 178 -4.97 10.52 -11.44
N PRO A 179 -4.76 9.44 -10.67
CA PRO A 179 -4.49 8.13 -11.26
C PRO A 179 -5.74 7.58 -11.95
N PRO A 180 -5.59 6.84 -13.05
CA PRO A 180 -6.71 6.17 -13.69
C PRO A 180 -7.34 5.12 -12.76
N PRO A 181 -8.63 4.82 -12.93
CA PRO A 181 -9.28 3.76 -12.17
C PRO A 181 -8.55 2.42 -12.38
N MET A 182 -8.23 1.75 -11.27
CA MET A 182 -7.55 0.46 -11.30
C MET A 182 -8.56 -0.68 -11.45
N GLN A 183 -8.36 -1.52 -12.46
CA GLN A 183 -9.14 -2.75 -12.61
C GLN A 183 -8.79 -3.76 -11.51
N ARG A 184 -9.76 -4.57 -11.15
CA ARG A 184 -9.61 -5.68 -10.19
C ARG A 184 -10.28 -6.92 -10.77
N HIS A 185 -9.75 -8.08 -10.42
CA HIS A 185 -10.44 -9.33 -10.72
C HIS A 185 -11.81 -9.36 -10.06
N PRO A 186 -12.82 -9.92 -10.74
CA PRO A 186 -14.10 -10.22 -10.12
C PRO A 186 -13.93 -11.14 -8.90
N LEU A 187 -14.80 -10.96 -7.91
CA LEU A 187 -14.66 -11.70 -6.65
C LEU A 187 -14.78 -13.21 -6.84
N ASP A 188 -15.62 -13.64 -7.78
CA ASP A 188 -15.83 -15.05 -8.12
C ASP A 188 -14.64 -15.73 -8.82
N GLU A 189 -13.65 -14.94 -9.26
CA GLU A 189 -12.39 -15.49 -9.80
C GLU A 189 -11.37 -15.84 -8.72
N VAL A 190 -11.46 -15.25 -7.54
CA VAL A 190 -10.46 -15.33 -6.49
C VAL A 190 -10.98 -15.93 -5.18
N VAL A 191 -12.29 -16.18 -5.09
CA VAL A 191 -12.92 -16.76 -3.90
C VAL A 191 -13.33 -18.20 -4.17
N HIS A 192 -12.86 -19.10 -3.33
CA HIS A 192 -13.19 -20.51 -3.33
C HIS A 192 -13.78 -20.89 -1.98
N PHE A 193 -14.71 -21.85 -1.96
CA PHE A 193 -15.35 -22.34 -0.74
C PHE A 193 -14.88 -23.75 -0.43
N GLU A 194 -14.41 -23.97 0.80
CA GLU A 194 -13.89 -25.22 1.33
C GLU A 194 -12.64 -25.73 0.56
N LYS A 195 -12.69 -25.81 -0.78
CA LYS A 195 -11.62 -26.32 -1.62
C LYS A 195 -11.35 -25.39 -2.80
N PHE A 196 -10.11 -25.38 -3.26
CA PHE A 196 -9.72 -24.62 -4.45
C PHE A 196 -10.56 -25.08 -5.67
N GLY A 197 -11.10 -24.12 -6.41
CA GLY A 197 -11.95 -24.36 -7.59
C GLY A 197 -13.45 -24.42 -7.27
N GLU A 198 -13.88 -24.62 -6.04
CA GLU A 198 -15.29 -24.61 -5.66
C GLU A 198 -15.74 -23.17 -5.38
N THR A 199 -16.62 -22.62 -6.23
CA THR A 199 -17.18 -21.27 -6.04
C THR A 199 -18.70 -21.28 -6.16
N PRO A 200 -19.46 -20.95 -5.10
CA PRO A 200 -20.90 -20.80 -5.15
C PRO A 200 -21.34 -19.43 -5.66
N LEU A 201 -20.43 -18.45 -5.83
CA LEU A 201 -20.79 -17.08 -6.21
C LEU A 201 -21.28 -16.97 -7.65
N ASN A 202 -20.97 -17.97 -8.52
CA ASN A 202 -21.52 -18.03 -9.88
C ASN A 202 -21.47 -19.45 -10.45
N LYS A 203 -22.64 -19.99 -10.83
CA LYS A 203 -22.76 -21.25 -11.57
C LYS A 203 -22.48 -21.09 -13.09
N ARG A 204 -21.96 -19.96 -13.55
CA ARG A 204 -21.62 -19.76 -14.95
C ARG A 204 -20.24 -20.34 -15.22
N ALA A 205 -20.21 -21.37 -16.08
CA ALA A 205 -18.98 -21.97 -16.59
C ALA A 205 -18.04 -20.86 -17.11
N ARG A 206 -16.83 -20.79 -16.55
CA ARG A 206 -15.77 -19.91 -17.05
C ARG A 206 -15.25 -20.49 -18.38
N PRO A 207 -15.09 -19.69 -19.45
CA PRO A 207 -14.19 -20.08 -20.52
C PRO A 207 -12.76 -20.08 -19.95
N HIS A 208 -12.09 -21.22 -19.98
CA HIS A 208 -10.67 -21.30 -19.65
C HIS A 208 -9.88 -20.48 -20.68
N HIS A 209 -9.50 -19.26 -20.33
CA HIS A 209 -8.42 -18.58 -21.03
C HIS A 209 -7.10 -19.04 -20.43
N ILE A 210 -6.57 -20.12 -20.98
CA ILE A 210 -5.15 -20.45 -20.88
C ILE A 210 -4.52 -19.76 -22.10
N ALA A 211 -3.70 -18.78 -21.87
CA ALA A 211 -2.74 -18.25 -22.81
C ALA A 211 -1.44 -17.95 -22.07
#